data_68e0f286341cbd549bafe53f222cbb1e
#
_entry.id   68e0f286341cbd549bafe53f222cbb1e
#
_cell.length_a   1.000
_cell.length_b   1.000
_cell.length_c   1.000
_cell.angle_alpha   90.00
_cell.angle_beta   90.00
_cell.angle_gamma   90.00
#
_symmetry.space_group_name_H-M   'P 1'
#
loop_
_entity.id
_entity.type
_entity.pdbx_description
1 polymer ?
#
loop_
_entity_poly.entity_id
_entity_poly.type
_entity_poly.pdbx_seq_one_letter_code
_entity_poly.pdbx_strand_id
1 'polypeptide(L)'
;EQGVAIIRAIAEHRWPMHLTEAFSLRDQFGWRPAPDDGTIFTTPVSSGDEDGFIGIDVENKNLVAKVRFRLSSRLPQDAPPEIQATIQNTYASYISAFNSMYGAGDSESDQDVAITQWYLPSRASVAIAATRRFLSTTIESPATTDLAEAQQRYFDEGGEM
;
A
#
# COMPACT_ATOMS: atom_id res chain seq x y z
N GLU A 1 4.70 11.20 11.69
CA GLU A 1 4.88 9.75 11.66
C GLU A 1 5.72 9.31 10.49
N GLN A 2 6.64 8.39 10.76
CA GLN A 2 7.55 7.90 9.73
C GLN A 2 6.80 7.13 8.62
N GLY A 3 5.81 6.33 8.98
CA GLY A 3 5.03 5.57 8.00
C GLY A 3 4.25 6.48 7.05
N VAL A 4 3.66 7.53 7.58
CA VAL A 4 2.95 8.52 6.75
C VAL A 4 3.91 9.18 5.77
N ALA A 5 5.10 9.58 6.25
CA ALA A 5 6.09 10.23 5.39
C ALA A 5 6.56 9.31 4.26
N ILE A 6 6.78 8.04 4.57
CA ILE A 6 7.21 7.05 3.56
C ILE A 6 6.12 6.86 2.50
N ILE A 7 4.87 6.67 2.92
CA ILE A 7 3.75 6.50 2.00
C ILE A 7 3.62 7.72 1.10
N ARG A 8 3.71 8.94 1.68
CA ARG A 8 3.62 10.17 0.91
C ARG A 8 4.76 10.29 -0.10
N ALA A 9 5.98 9.92 0.29
CA ALA A 9 7.13 10.00 -0.61
C ALA A 9 6.92 9.13 -1.85
N ILE A 10 6.28 7.98 -1.69
CA ILE A 10 5.97 7.09 -2.81
C ILE A 10 4.77 7.61 -3.60
N ALA A 11 3.65 7.89 -2.92
CA ALA A 11 2.40 8.26 -3.57
C ALA A 11 2.48 9.60 -4.29
N GLU A 12 3.20 10.56 -3.70
CA GLU A 12 3.35 11.90 -4.27
C GLU A 12 4.54 12.02 -5.21
N HIS A 13 5.27 10.93 -5.42
CA HIS A 13 6.33 10.88 -6.42
C HIS A 13 5.74 11.14 -7.80
N ARG A 14 6.56 11.66 -8.69
CA ARG A 14 6.14 11.90 -10.06
C ARG A 14 5.81 10.58 -10.76
N TRP A 15 4.61 10.48 -11.30
CA TRP A 15 4.17 9.32 -12.08
C TRP A 15 4.18 9.65 -13.56
N PRO A 16 4.44 8.70 -14.46
CA PRO A 16 4.75 7.30 -14.14
C PRO A 16 6.11 7.17 -13.45
N MET A 17 6.18 6.26 -12.49
CA MET A 17 7.43 6.00 -11.76
C MET A 17 8.18 4.87 -12.46
N HIS A 18 9.46 5.11 -12.76
CA HIS A 18 10.31 4.07 -13.32
C HIS A 18 10.78 3.12 -12.22
N LEU A 19 11.04 1.88 -12.60
CA LEU A 19 11.49 0.86 -11.66
C LEU A 19 12.78 1.27 -10.95
N THR A 20 13.69 1.92 -11.68
CA THR A 20 14.93 2.42 -11.08
C THR A 20 14.69 3.47 -10.01
N GLU A 21 13.65 4.29 -10.18
CA GLU A 21 13.27 5.29 -9.17
C GLU A 21 12.72 4.61 -7.92
N ALA A 22 11.94 3.55 -8.09
CA ALA A 22 11.43 2.77 -6.97
C ALA A 22 12.58 2.12 -6.19
N PHE A 23 13.58 1.60 -6.89
CA PHE A 23 14.76 1.04 -6.23
C PHE A 23 15.53 2.11 -5.44
N SER A 24 15.62 3.32 -5.98
CA SER A 24 16.27 4.43 -5.26
C SER A 24 15.51 4.77 -3.98
N LEU A 25 14.17 4.83 -4.04
CA LEU A 25 13.35 5.08 -2.85
C LEU A 25 13.51 3.96 -1.83
N ARG A 26 13.48 2.71 -2.29
CA ARG A 26 13.72 1.54 -1.42
C ARG A 26 15.02 1.70 -0.65
N ASP A 27 16.08 2.08 -1.36
CA ASP A 27 17.41 2.23 -0.75
C ASP A 27 17.47 3.43 0.19
N GLN A 28 16.81 4.53 -0.15
CA GLN A 28 16.73 5.71 0.70
C GLN A 28 16.02 5.41 2.02
N PHE A 29 15.01 4.54 1.99
CA PHE A 29 14.28 4.15 3.19
C PHE A 29 15.05 3.11 4.03
N GLY A 30 16.16 2.60 3.51
CA GLY A 30 16.94 1.58 4.20
C GLY A 30 16.34 0.19 4.13
N TRP A 31 15.42 -0.04 3.22
CA TRP A 31 14.82 -1.36 3.02
C TRP A 31 15.80 -2.27 2.29
N ARG A 32 15.77 -3.55 2.62
CA ARG A 32 16.73 -4.52 2.07
C ARG A 32 16.10 -5.32 0.93
N PRO A 33 16.69 -5.27 -0.28
CA PRO A 33 16.20 -6.11 -1.36
C PRO A 33 16.50 -7.58 -1.10
N ALA A 34 15.61 -8.46 -1.61
CA ALA A 34 15.89 -9.90 -1.60
C ALA A 34 17.08 -10.19 -2.52
N PRO A 35 17.91 -11.20 -2.18
CA PRO A 35 19.12 -11.49 -2.97
C PRO A 35 18.84 -11.81 -4.43
N ASP A 36 17.72 -12.47 -4.72
CA ASP A 36 17.43 -12.95 -6.07
C ASP A 36 16.43 -12.06 -6.84
N ASP A 37 15.79 -11.11 -6.16
CA ASP A 37 14.77 -10.27 -6.78
C ASP A 37 14.69 -8.92 -6.07
N GLY A 38 15.17 -7.88 -6.73
CA GLY A 38 15.18 -6.52 -6.16
C GLY A 38 13.80 -5.90 -5.99
N THR A 39 12.75 -6.49 -6.59
CA THR A 39 11.37 -6.01 -6.40
C THR A 39 10.75 -6.53 -5.09
N ILE A 40 11.40 -7.47 -4.44
CA ILE A 40 10.97 -7.98 -3.13
C ILE A 40 11.94 -7.43 -2.09
N PHE A 41 11.43 -7.03 -0.93
CA PHE A 41 12.28 -6.40 0.07
C PHE A 41 11.75 -6.63 1.48
N THR A 42 12.63 -6.40 2.47
CA THR A 42 12.25 -6.39 3.88
C THR A 42 12.32 -4.97 4.41
N THR A 43 11.47 -4.67 5.39
CA THR A 43 11.47 -3.40 6.11
C THR A 43 11.77 -3.66 7.58
N PRO A 44 12.00 -2.61 8.40
CA PRO A 44 12.22 -2.84 9.83
C PRO A 44 11.10 -3.57 10.56
N VAL A 45 9.85 -3.49 10.08
CA VAL A 45 8.73 -4.18 10.71
C VAL A 45 8.48 -5.58 10.15
N SER A 46 9.27 -6.02 9.17
CA SER A 46 9.10 -7.32 8.52
C SER A 46 9.57 -8.48 9.37
N SER A 47 10.41 -8.23 10.37
CA SER A 47 11.02 -9.28 11.20
C SER A 47 11.78 -10.32 10.36
N GLY A 48 12.44 -9.85 9.29
CA GLY A 48 13.19 -10.72 8.39
C GLY A 48 12.38 -11.33 7.25
N ASP A 49 11.06 -11.16 7.25
CA ASP A 49 10.23 -11.68 6.16
C ASP A 49 10.36 -10.80 4.91
N GLU A 50 10.42 -11.43 3.75
CA GLU A 50 10.48 -10.73 2.48
C GLU A 50 9.06 -10.41 2.02
N ASP A 51 8.41 -9.49 2.71
CA ASP A 51 6.99 -9.18 2.53
C ASP A 51 6.72 -7.85 1.83
N GLY A 52 7.75 -7.09 1.51
CA GLY A 52 7.63 -5.89 0.70
C GLY A 52 7.68 -6.25 -0.78
N PHE A 53 6.97 -5.50 -1.60
CA PHE A 53 6.79 -5.87 -2.99
C PHE A 53 6.61 -4.63 -3.87
N ILE A 54 7.36 -4.59 -4.99
CA ILE A 54 7.18 -3.62 -6.06
C ILE A 54 6.60 -4.36 -7.24
N GLY A 55 5.33 -4.05 -7.60
CA GLY A 55 4.69 -4.65 -8.75
C GLY A 55 5.01 -3.85 -10.00
N ILE A 56 5.34 -4.54 -11.09
CA ILE A 56 5.64 -3.90 -12.38
C ILE A 56 4.39 -3.83 -13.25
N ASP A 57 4.36 -2.80 -14.10
CA ASP A 57 3.27 -2.59 -15.03
C ASP A 57 3.20 -3.74 -16.03
N VAL A 58 1.99 -4.21 -16.34
CA VAL A 58 1.80 -5.35 -17.23
C VAL A 58 2.21 -5.04 -18.67
N GLU A 59 2.14 -3.77 -19.06
CA GLU A 59 2.46 -3.35 -20.43
C GLU A 59 3.88 -2.82 -20.56
N ASN A 60 4.50 -2.38 -19.48
CA ASN A 60 5.85 -1.82 -19.51
C ASN A 60 6.62 -2.24 -18.27
N LYS A 61 7.55 -3.17 -18.43
CA LYS A 61 8.32 -3.74 -17.31
C LYS A 61 9.25 -2.74 -16.63
N ASN A 62 9.46 -1.58 -17.22
CA ASN A 62 10.30 -0.54 -16.63
C ASN A 62 9.51 0.39 -15.72
N LEU A 63 8.20 0.26 -15.66
CA LEU A 63 7.33 1.11 -14.87
C LEU A 63 6.75 0.36 -13.68
N VAL A 64 6.50 1.10 -12.61
CA VAL A 64 5.92 0.58 -11.37
C VAL A 64 4.40 0.63 -11.47
N ALA A 65 3.74 -0.49 -11.17
CA ALA A 65 2.28 -0.54 -11.04
C ALA A 65 1.84 -0.32 -9.59
N LYS A 66 2.58 -0.86 -8.64
CA LYS A 66 2.23 -0.70 -7.21
C LYS A 66 3.43 -0.97 -6.32
N VAL A 67 3.33 -0.47 -5.08
CA VAL A 67 4.27 -0.79 -4.01
C VAL A 67 3.44 -1.22 -2.80
N ARG A 68 3.80 -2.33 -2.18
CA ARG A 68 3.09 -2.86 -1.04
C ARG A 68 4.07 -3.23 0.07
N PHE A 69 3.74 -2.85 1.29
CA PHE A 69 4.56 -3.22 2.45
C PHE A 69 3.73 -3.14 3.73
N ARG A 70 4.23 -3.81 4.78
CA ARG A 70 3.58 -3.76 6.08
C ARG A 70 3.96 -2.48 6.82
N LEU A 71 3.01 -1.96 7.58
CA LEU A 71 3.21 -0.77 8.43
C LEU A 71 3.43 -1.16 9.88
N SER A 72 3.20 -2.42 10.23
CA SER A 72 3.41 -2.93 11.58
C SER A 72 3.97 -4.34 11.51
N SER A 73 4.59 -4.77 12.59
CA SER A 73 4.98 -6.17 12.74
C SER A 73 3.72 -7.03 12.85
N ARG A 74 3.85 -8.30 12.46
CA ARG A 74 2.74 -9.24 12.57
C ARG A 74 2.64 -9.73 14.02
N LEU A 75 1.46 -9.60 14.61
CA LEU A 75 1.20 -10.10 15.96
C LEU A 75 1.05 -11.62 15.93
N PRO A 76 1.37 -12.30 17.06
CA PRO A 76 1.06 -13.75 17.20
C PRO A 76 -0.44 -13.98 17.09
N GLN A 77 -0.84 -15.19 16.67
CA GLN A 77 -2.26 -15.55 16.58
C GLN A 77 -2.99 -15.44 17.92
N ASP A 78 -2.27 -15.68 19.00
CA ASP A 78 -2.83 -15.69 20.36
C ASP A 78 -2.55 -14.37 21.10
N ALA A 79 -2.26 -13.30 20.39
CA ALA A 79 -2.03 -12.01 21.03
C ALA A 79 -3.23 -11.60 21.88
N PRO A 80 -3.01 -11.04 23.09
CA PRO A 80 -4.11 -10.59 23.94
C PRO A 80 -4.93 -9.50 23.26
N PRO A 81 -6.23 -9.36 23.64
CA PRO A 81 -7.08 -8.32 23.05
C PRO A 81 -6.51 -6.90 23.16
N GLU A 82 -5.83 -6.57 24.27
CA GLU A 82 -5.22 -5.24 24.43
C GLU A 82 -4.15 -4.99 23.37
N ILE A 83 -3.39 -6.02 23.02
CA ILE A 83 -2.36 -5.91 21.99
C ILE A 83 -3.00 -5.83 20.61
N GLN A 84 -4.05 -6.62 20.37
CA GLN A 84 -4.79 -6.54 19.11
C GLN A 84 -5.43 -5.17 18.92
N ALA A 85 -5.86 -4.52 20.00
CA ALA A 85 -6.44 -3.19 19.94
C ALA A 85 -5.45 -2.14 19.43
N THR A 86 -4.14 -2.35 19.60
CA THR A 86 -3.14 -1.41 19.10
C THR A 86 -3.17 -1.32 17.58
N ILE A 87 -3.50 -2.42 16.90
CA ILE A 87 -3.66 -2.43 15.43
C ILE A 87 -4.78 -1.48 15.03
N GLN A 88 -5.94 -1.56 15.69
CA GLN A 88 -7.08 -0.72 15.37
C GLN A 88 -6.80 0.75 15.68
N ASN A 89 -6.13 1.02 16.80
CA ASN A 89 -5.77 2.39 17.16
C ASN A 89 -4.79 3.00 16.16
N THR A 90 -3.81 2.23 15.72
CA THR A 90 -2.84 2.69 14.73
C THR A 90 -3.50 2.89 13.37
N TYR A 91 -4.40 1.98 12.99
CA TYR A 91 -5.20 2.12 11.77
C TYR A 91 -5.97 3.44 11.78
N ALA A 92 -6.67 3.73 12.88
CA ALA A 92 -7.42 4.97 13.02
C ALA A 92 -6.53 6.21 12.90
N SER A 93 -5.30 6.14 13.42
CA SER A 93 -4.34 7.24 13.32
C SER A 93 -3.93 7.48 11.86
N TYR A 94 -3.69 6.42 11.10
CA TYR A 94 -3.38 6.56 9.66
C TYR A 94 -4.57 7.15 8.90
N ILE A 95 -5.79 6.67 9.17
CA ILE A 95 -7.01 7.18 8.53
C ILE A 95 -7.13 8.69 8.80
N SER A 96 -6.97 9.11 10.05
CA SER A 96 -7.05 10.52 10.41
C SER A 96 -6.02 11.36 9.66
N ALA A 97 -4.77 10.89 9.60
CA ALA A 97 -3.70 11.62 8.93
C ALA A 97 -3.98 11.78 7.43
N PHE A 98 -4.39 10.70 6.76
CA PHE A 98 -4.62 10.75 5.32
C PHE A 98 -5.91 11.48 4.97
N ASN A 99 -6.95 11.40 5.82
CA ASN A 99 -8.15 12.22 5.62
C ASN A 99 -7.82 13.71 5.67
N SER A 100 -6.89 14.10 6.55
CA SER A 100 -6.47 15.51 6.63
C SER A 100 -5.73 15.96 5.38
N MET A 101 -5.01 15.05 4.70
CA MET A 101 -4.20 15.39 3.54
C MET A 101 -4.95 15.23 2.22
N TYR A 102 -5.77 14.19 2.10
CA TYR A 102 -6.36 13.81 0.81
C TYR A 102 -7.89 13.86 0.81
N GLY A 103 -8.50 14.25 1.93
CA GLY A 103 -9.95 14.21 2.06
C GLY A 103 -10.43 12.87 2.56
N ALA A 104 -11.75 12.71 2.68
CA ALA A 104 -12.33 11.49 3.21
C ALA A 104 -12.07 10.31 2.27
N GLY A 105 -11.51 9.24 2.81
CA GLY A 105 -11.26 8.02 2.06
C GLY A 105 -12.50 7.14 1.97
N ASP A 106 -12.45 6.19 1.05
CA ASP A 106 -13.50 5.16 0.90
C ASP A 106 -13.14 3.97 1.76
N SER A 107 -14.01 3.65 2.72
CA SER A 107 -13.75 2.59 3.69
C SER A 107 -14.69 1.42 3.48
N GLU A 108 -14.13 0.21 3.60
CA GLU A 108 -14.88 -1.04 3.60
C GLU A 108 -14.35 -1.90 4.72
N SER A 109 -15.22 -2.72 5.31
CA SER A 109 -14.78 -3.66 6.33
C SER A 109 -15.66 -4.90 6.33
N ASP A 110 -15.04 -6.03 6.65
CA ASP A 110 -15.75 -7.26 6.99
C ASP A 110 -15.25 -7.73 8.36
N GLN A 111 -15.49 -8.98 8.72
CA GLN A 111 -15.13 -9.49 10.05
C GLN A 111 -13.63 -9.48 10.32
N ASP A 112 -12.82 -9.63 9.28
CA ASP A 112 -11.39 -9.87 9.42
C ASP A 112 -10.50 -8.76 8.92
N VAL A 113 -11.00 -7.94 7.99
CA VAL A 113 -10.18 -6.92 7.32
C VAL A 113 -10.95 -5.61 7.22
N ALA A 114 -10.27 -4.52 7.56
CA ALA A 114 -10.75 -3.16 7.28
C ALA A 114 -9.78 -2.52 6.31
N ILE A 115 -10.28 -1.77 5.33
CA ILE A 115 -9.45 -1.10 4.35
C ILE A 115 -10.03 0.28 4.05
N THR A 116 -9.16 1.27 3.92
CA THR A 116 -9.54 2.62 3.48
C THR A 116 -8.62 3.02 2.34
N GLN A 117 -9.18 3.64 1.32
CA GLN A 117 -8.45 4.00 0.11
C GLN A 117 -8.70 5.46 -0.24
N TRP A 118 -7.63 6.13 -0.69
CA TRP A 118 -7.66 7.52 -1.13
C TRP A 118 -7.10 7.61 -2.55
N TYR A 119 -7.60 8.58 -3.31
CA TYR A 119 -7.07 8.90 -4.64
C TYR A 119 -6.46 10.28 -4.59
N LEU A 120 -5.23 10.40 -5.08
CA LEU A 120 -4.53 11.68 -5.17
C LEU A 120 -4.95 12.40 -6.46
N PRO A 121 -4.67 13.71 -6.58
CA PRO A 121 -4.93 14.44 -7.84
C PRO A 121 -4.25 13.82 -9.04
N SER A 122 -3.11 13.17 -8.87
CA SER A 122 -2.41 12.45 -9.94
C SER A 122 -3.15 11.17 -10.37
N ARG A 123 -4.13 10.74 -9.59
CA ARG A 123 -4.88 9.48 -9.69
C ARG A 123 -4.10 8.27 -9.18
N ALA A 124 -2.91 8.47 -8.61
CA ALA A 124 -2.31 7.42 -7.78
C ALA A 124 -3.22 7.16 -6.58
N SER A 125 -3.23 5.93 -6.07
CA SER A 125 -4.06 5.59 -4.93
C SER A 125 -3.21 5.11 -3.76
N VAL A 126 -3.73 5.33 -2.55
CA VAL A 126 -3.16 4.83 -1.30
C VAL A 126 -4.24 4.04 -0.60
N ALA A 127 -3.93 2.82 -0.22
CA ALA A 127 -4.83 1.99 0.59
C ALA A 127 -4.11 1.60 1.87
N ILE A 128 -4.82 1.71 3.01
CA ILE A 128 -4.35 1.22 4.30
C ILE A 128 -5.29 0.10 4.71
N ALA A 129 -4.74 -1.06 5.01
CA ALA A 129 -5.52 -2.23 5.41
C ALA A 129 -5.10 -2.70 6.78
N ALA A 130 -6.08 -3.09 7.59
CA ALA A 130 -5.85 -3.66 8.91
C ALA A 130 -6.47 -5.04 8.98
N THR A 131 -5.68 -6.03 9.35
CA THR A 131 -6.17 -7.34 9.74
C THR A 131 -6.12 -7.41 11.27
N ARG A 132 -6.46 -8.57 11.83
CA ARG A 132 -6.33 -8.74 13.28
C ARG A 132 -4.89 -8.72 13.76
N ARG A 133 -3.95 -8.96 12.86
CA ARG A 133 -2.55 -9.20 13.22
C ARG A 133 -1.58 -8.14 12.72
N PHE A 134 -1.94 -7.36 11.71
CA PHE A 134 -1.00 -6.37 11.18
C PHE A 134 -1.69 -5.31 10.32
N LEU A 135 -0.95 -4.23 10.06
CA LEU A 135 -1.32 -3.18 9.12
C LEU A 135 -0.45 -3.28 7.88
N SER A 136 -1.03 -2.99 6.74
CA SER A 136 -0.28 -2.91 5.49
C SER A 136 -0.78 -1.74 4.64
N THR A 137 0.03 -1.36 3.66
CA THR A 137 -0.35 -0.33 2.70
C THR A 137 -0.05 -0.80 1.30
N THR A 138 -0.86 -0.35 0.35
CA THR A 138 -0.63 -0.55 -1.08
C THR A 138 -0.79 0.80 -1.75
N ILE A 139 0.21 1.18 -2.55
CA ILE A 139 0.20 2.41 -3.32
C ILE A 139 0.20 1.99 -4.78
N GLU A 140 -0.79 2.45 -5.56
CA GLU A 140 -0.93 2.04 -6.96
C GLU A 140 -0.76 3.24 -7.89
N SER A 141 -0.22 2.96 -9.07
CA SER A 141 0.03 3.98 -10.08
C SER A 141 -1.28 4.54 -10.63
N PRO A 142 -1.26 5.75 -11.22
CA PRO A 142 -2.43 6.29 -11.93
C PRO A 142 -2.91 5.34 -13.04
N ALA A 143 -2.00 4.70 -13.77
CA ALA A 143 -2.37 3.76 -14.82
C ALA A 143 -3.15 2.57 -14.26
N THR A 144 -2.74 2.07 -13.09
CA THR A 144 -3.45 0.97 -12.42
C THR A 144 -4.84 1.41 -11.99
N THR A 145 -4.98 2.62 -11.45
CA THR A 145 -6.28 3.18 -11.09
C THR A 145 -7.19 3.29 -12.31
N ASP A 146 -6.66 3.81 -13.41
CA ASP A 146 -7.44 3.99 -14.64
C ASP A 146 -7.89 2.65 -15.20
N LEU A 147 -7.04 1.64 -15.17
CA LEU A 147 -7.39 0.30 -15.63
C LEU A 147 -8.51 -0.30 -14.77
N ALA A 148 -8.42 -0.17 -13.44
CA ALA A 148 -9.45 -0.68 -12.54
C ALA A 148 -10.79 -0.01 -12.79
N GLU A 149 -10.80 1.31 -13.00
CA GLU A 149 -12.03 2.04 -13.30
C GLU A 149 -12.62 1.65 -14.66
N ALA A 150 -11.78 1.44 -15.65
CA ALA A 150 -12.23 1.00 -16.96
C ALA A 150 -12.89 -0.38 -16.88
N GLN A 151 -12.32 -1.29 -16.11
CA GLN A 151 -12.89 -2.61 -15.89
C GLN A 151 -14.22 -2.52 -15.15
N GLN A 152 -14.33 -1.64 -14.15
CA GLN A 152 -15.57 -1.45 -13.40
C GLN A 152 -16.66 -0.91 -14.31
N ARG A 153 -16.34 0.07 -15.16
CA ARG A 153 -17.31 0.61 -16.11
C ARG A 153 -17.79 -0.46 -17.09
N TYR A 154 -16.89 -1.31 -17.53
CA TYR A 154 -17.25 -2.41 -18.44
C TYR A 154 -18.32 -3.32 -17.81
N PHE A 155 -18.12 -3.71 -16.55
CA PHE A 155 -19.11 -4.52 -15.83
C PHE A 155 -20.41 -3.78 -15.58
N ASP A 156 -20.34 -2.50 -15.19
CA ASP A 156 -21.51 -1.69 -14.91
C ASP A 156 -22.38 -1.49 -16.15
N GLU A 157 -21.77 -1.53 -17.33
CA GLU A 157 -22.47 -1.38 -18.61
C GLU A 157 -22.93 -2.72 -19.17
N GLY A 158 -22.89 -3.79 -18.37
CA GLY A 158 -23.37 -5.10 -18.78
C GLY A 158 -22.38 -5.91 -19.57
N GLY A 159 -21.11 -5.57 -19.46
CA GLY A 159 -20.05 -6.35 -20.12
C GLY A 159 -19.98 -7.77 -19.60
N GLU A 160 -19.56 -8.69 -20.46
CA GLU A 160 -19.43 -10.09 -20.11
C GLU A 160 -17.96 -10.51 -20.13
N MET A 161 -17.66 -11.48 -19.28
CA MET A 161 -16.33 -12.05 -19.19
C MET A 161 -16.18 -13.22 -20.11
#